data_e0d2a309384052124c78d6e6aa62e0d2
#
_entry.id   e0d2a309384052124c78d6e6aa62e0d2
#
_cell.length_a   1.000
_cell.length_b   1.000
_cell.length_c   1.000
_cell.angle_alpha   90.00
_cell.angle_beta   90.00
_cell.angle_gamma   90.00
#
_symmetry.space_group_name_H-M   'P 1'
#
loop_
_entity.id
_entity.type
_entity.pdbx_description
1 polymer ?
#
loop_
_entity_poly.entity_id
_entity_poly.type
_entity_poly.pdbx_seq_one_letter_code
_entity_poly.pdbx_strand_id
1 'polypeptide(L)'
;MTVRAVRGAVQLDSTDRDAILEATAELVTEVMSRNDLTTDDVISVLFTTTPDLTAEFPALAARKIGFHDVPLMCAAEIAVPGAMPRVVRLMAHIETDRPRSAIQHVYLRGAIALRLDIAQ
;
A
#
# COMPACT_ATOMS: atom_id res chain seq x y z
N MET A 1 -5.86 -5.22 -22.42
CA MET A 1 -5.25 -5.04 -21.08
C MET A 1 -5.87 -5.98 -20.08
N THR A 2 -5.12 -6.39 -19.09
CA THR A 2 -5.57 -7.33 -18.06
C THR A 2 -5.59 -6.64 -16.71
N VAL A 3 -6.54 -7.00 -15.86
CA VAL A 3 -6.58 -6.54 -14.48
C VAL A 3 -5.64 -7.40 -13.64
N ARG A 4 -4.77 -6.75 -12.88
CA ARG A 4 -3.86 -7.40 -11.93
C ARG A 4 -3.98 -6.73 -10.57
N ALA A 5 -3.65 -7.49 -9.53
CA ALA A 5 -3.59 -6.97 -8.16
C ALA A 5 -2.13 -6.82 -7.74
N VAL A 6 -1.81 -5.70 -7.10
CA VAL A 6 -0.49 -5.43 -6.52
C VAL A 6 -0.66 -5.29 -5.03
N ARG A 7 0.13 -6.02 -4.25
CA ARG A 7 0.16 -5.87 -2.79
C ARG A 7 1.34 -5.03 -2.35
N GLY A 8 1.14 -4.31 -1.27
CA GLY A 8 2.21 -3.56 -0.65
C GLY A 8 2.02 -3.45 0.85
N ALA A 9 3.11 -3.29 1.57
CA ALA A 9 3.09 -3.05 3.00
C ALA A 9 4.32 -2.25 3.43
N VAL A 10 4.15 -1.43 4.47
CA VAL A 10 5.24 -0.68 5.09
C VAL A 10 5.02 -0.67 6.60
N GLN A 11 6.10 -0.92 7.35
CA GLN A 11 6.06 -0.76 8.80
C GLN A 11 6.56 0.63 9.18
N LEU A 12 5.78 1.32 10.00
CA LEU A 12 6.11 2.65 10.49
C LEU A 12 6.96 2.59 11.76
N ASP A 13 7.74 3.66 12.00
CA ASP A 13 8.53 3.81 13.23
C ASP A 13 7.73 4.41 14.37
N SER A 14 6.61 5.09 14.07
CA SER A 14 5.74 5.69 15.06
C SER A 14 4.28 5.62 14.61
N THR A 15 3.37 6.01 15.50
CA THR A 15 1.92 6.03 15.22
C THR A 15 1.42 7.44 14.87
N ASP A 16 2.32 8.40 14.68
CA ASP A 16 1.97 9.79 14.40
C ASP A 16 1.28 9.95 13.04
N ARG A 17 0.45 10.99 12.95
CA ARG A 17 -0.19 11.38 11.70
C ARG A 17 0.82 11.55 10.56
N ASP A 18 1.89 12.29 10.80
CA ASP A 18 2.91 12.55 9.79
C ASP A 18 3.63 11.27 9.36
N ALA A 19 3.88 10.36 10.29
CA ALA A 19 4.49 9.08 9.99
C ALA A 19 3.59 8.23 9.08
N ILE A 20 2.28 8.23 9.33
CA ILE A 20 1.31 7.52 8.50
C ILE A 20 1.32 8.09 7.08
N LEU A 21 1.24 9.40 6.93
CA LEU A 21 1.21 10.06 5.62
C LEU A 21 2.51 9.83 4.85
N GLU A 22 3.64 9.99 5.50
CA GLU A 22 4.95 9.86 4.87
C GLU A 22 5.22 8.43 4.42
N ALA A 23 5.01 7.45 5.29
CA ALA A 23 5.23 6.05 4.96
C ALA A 23 4.27 5.55 3.88
N THR A 24 3.02 5.98 3.92
CA THR A 24 2.03 5.60 2.90
C THR A 24 2.40 6.19 1.54
N ALA A 25 2.82 7.46 1.50
CA ALA A 25 3.26 8.09 0.26
C ALA A 25 4.47 7.35 -0.34
N GLU A 26 5.42 6.95 0.50
CA GLU A 26 6.57 6.16 0.08
C GLU A 26 6.13 4.82 -0.53
N LEU A 27 5.22 4.11 0.14
CA LEU A 27 4.72 2.83 -0.33
C LEU A 27 4.01 2.96 -1.68
N VAL A 28 3.10 3.92 -1.81
CA VAL A 28 2.36 4.15 -3.05
C VAL A 28 3.32 4.51 -4.19
N THR A 29 4.27 5.39 -3.94
CA THR A 29 5.26 5.81 -4.93
C THR A 29 6.08 4.61 -5.42
N GLU A 30 6.51 3.73 -4.52
CA GLU A 30 7.28 2.54 -4.88
C GLU A 30 6.43 1.53 -5.68
N VAL A 31 5.17 1.35 -5.31
CA VAL A 31 4.25 0.49 -6.08
C VAL A 31 4.11 1.00 -7.51
N MET A 32 3.90 2.29 -7.68
CA MET A 32 3.76 2.91 -9.00
C MET A 32 5.04 2.81 -9.81
N SER A 33 6.16 3.15 -9.21
CA SER A 33 7.47 3.15 -9.87
C SER A 33 7.91 1.76 -10.31
N ARG A 34 7.82 0.79 -9.41
CA ARG A 34 8.29 -0.59 -9.69
C ARG A 34 7.43 -1.33 -10.71
N ASN A 35 6.18 -0.90 -10.88
CA ASN A 35 5.26 -1.51 -11.84
C ASN A 35 4.99 -0.65 -13.06
N ASP A 36 5.73 0.45 -13.21
CA ASP A 36 5.64 1.32 -14.38
C ASP A 36 4.22 1.87 -14.59
N LEU A 37 3.60 2.32 -13.52
CA LEU A 37 2.20 2.76 -13.52
C LEU A 37 2.06 4.27 -13.45
N THR A 38 1.01 4.75 -14.10
CA THR A 38 0.45 6.09 -13.85
C THR A 38 -0.90 5.93 -13.17
N THR A 39 -1.47 7.01 -12.64
CA THR A 39 -2.79 6.95 -11.98
C THR A 39 -3.90 6.49 -12.92
N ASP A 40 -3.74 6.70 -14.23
CA ASP A 40 -4.71 6.21 -15.23
C ASP A 40 -4.77 4.68 -15.29
N ASP A 41 -3.71 4.01 -14.88
CA ASP A 41 -3.64 2.55 -14.86
C ASP A 41 -4.28 1.95 -13.61
N VAL A 42 -4.58 2.75 -12.60
CA VAL A 42 -5.08 2.26 -11.31
C VAL A 42 -6.59 2.31 -11.28
N ILE A 43 -7.21 1.16 -11.06
CA ILE A 43 -8.66 1.02 -10.97
C ILE A 43 -9.16 1.43 -9.59
N SER A 44 -8.51 0.92 -8.54
CA SER A 44 -8.86 1.19 -7.15
C SER A 44 -7.72 0.80 -6.22
N VAL A 45 -7.71 1.38 -5.02
CA VAL A 45 -6.76 0.98 -3.97
C VAL A 45 -7.50 0.81 -2.66
N LEU A 46 -7.32 -0.35 -2.04
CA LEU A 46 -7.75 -0.59 -0.67
C LEU A 46 -6.54 -0.46 0.24
N PHE A 47 -6.64 0.42 1.24
CA PHE A 47 -5.64 0.54 2.30
C PHE A 47 -6.14 -0.13 3.57
N THR A 48 -5.26 -0.80 4.29
CA THR A 48 -5.54 -1.29 5.63
C THR A 48 -4.50 -0.80 6.61
N THR A 49 -4.89 -0.66 7.86
CA THR A 49 -3.98 -0.30 8.95
C THR A 49 -4.13 -1.28 10.09
N THR A 50 -3.02 -1.56 10.78
CA THR A 50 -3.09 -2.24 12.06
C THR A 50 -3.85 -1.36 13.07
N PRO A 51 -4.49 -1.96 14.11
CA PRO A 51 -5.38 -1.20 15.00
C PRO A 51 -4.72 -0.07 15.78
N ASP A 52 -3.40 -0.08 15.90
CA ASP A 52 -2.63 0.96 16.58
C ASP A 52 -2.46 2.25 15.77
N LEU A 53 -2.77 2.21 14.47
CA LEU A 53 -2.67 3.38 13.60
C LEU A 53 -4.03 4.06 13.48
N THR A 54 -4.26 5.06 14.32
CA THR A 54 -5.56 5.76 14.42
C THR A 54 -5.49 7.26 14.12
N ALA A 55 -4.32 7.78 13.80
CA ALA A 55 -4.12 9.23 13.71
C ALA A 55 -4.55 9.83 12.38
N GLU A 56 -4.61 9.04 11.30
CA GLU A 56 -4.99 9.53 9.98
C GLU A 56 -5.37 8.40 9.04
N PHE A 57 -6.14 8.73 8.01
CA PHE A 57 -6.43 7.80 6.91
C PHE A 57 -5.24 7.73 5.95
N PRO A 58 -4.69 6.55 5.66
CA PRO A 58 -3.63 6.42 4.66
C PRO A 58 -4.04 6.92 3.27
N ALA A 59 -5.32 6.81 2.91
CA ALA A 59 -5.80 7.31 1.62
C ALA A 59 -5.53 8.80 1.41
N LEU A 60 -5.43 9.60 2.48
CA LEU A 60 -5.09 11.02 2.35
C LEU A 60 -3.70 11.22 1.73
N ALA A 61 -2.75 10.37 2.06
CA ALA A 61 -1.42 10.42 1.46
C ALA A 61 -1.48 10.20 -0.06
N ALA A 62 -2.27 9.22 -0.50
CA ALA A 62 -2.45 8.95 -1.92
C ALA A 62 -3.09 10.14 -2.64
N ARG A 63 -4.11 10.76 -2.04
CA ARG A 63 -4.74 11.96 -2.62
C ARG A 63 -3.75 13.10 -2.78
N LYS A 64 -2.88 13.30 -1.80
CA LYS A 64 -1.90 14.39 -1.84
C LYS A 64 -0.85 14.22 -2.94
N ILE A 65 -0.62 13.00 -3.39
CA ILE A 65 0.36 12.71 -4.45
C ILE A 65 -0.28 12.46 -5.81
N GLY A 66 -1.57 12.76 -5.97
CA GLY A 66 -2.21 12.80 -7.28
C GLY A 66 -3.33 11.78 -7.54
N PHE A 67 -3.74 11.01 -6.54
CA PHE A 67 -4.80 10.01 -6.69
C PHE A 67 -6.20 10.65 -6.52
N HIS A 68 -6.50 11.68 -7.33
CA HIS A 68 -7.76 12.42 -7.20
C HIS A 68 -8.96 11.67 -7.74
N ASP A 69 -8.78 10.94 -8.84
CA ASP A 69 -9.88 10.27 -9.55
C ASP A 69 -9.91 8.75 -9.31
N VAL A 70 -9.00 8.23 -8.51
CA VAL A 70 -8.94 6.80 -8.20
C VAL A 70 -9.80 6.50 -6.99
N PRO A 71 -10.73 5.55 -7.06
CA PRO A 71 -11.48 5.11 -5.87
C PRO A 71 -10.54 4.54 -4.80
N LEU A 72 -10.64 5.07 -3.60
CA LEU A 72 -9.82 4.67 -2.46
C LEU A 72 -10.71 4.29 -1.29
N MET A 73 -10.28 3.30 -0.53
CA MET A 73 -10.98 2.87 0.68
C MET A 73 -9.97 2.50 1.75
N CYS A 74 -10.29 2.76 3.01
CA CYS A 74 -9.49 2.35 4.16
C CYS A 74 -10.29 1.40 5.03
N ALA A 75 -9.61 0.39 5.60
CA ALA A 75 -10.20 -0.55 6.53
C ALA A 75 -9.20 -0.88 7.64
N ALA A 76 -9.71 -1.29 8.79
CA ALA A 76 -8.89 -1.76 9.89
C ALA A 76 -8.59 -3.25 9.73
N GLU A 77 -7.38 -3.65 10.05
CA GLU A 77 -6.99 -5.06 10.02
C GLU A 77 -7.49 -5.79 11.27
N ILE A 78 -7.64 -7.10 11.12
CA ILE A 78 -8.00 -7.96 12.26
C ILE A 78 -6.91 -7.86 13.32
N ALA A 79 -7.33 -7.60 14.58
CA ALA A 79 -6.42 -7.42 15.71
C ALA A 79 -5.92 -8.77 16.25
N VAL A 80 -5.12 -9.47 15.46
CA VAL A 80 -4.55 -10.75 15.87
C VAL A 80 -3.43 -10.51 16.88
N PRO A 81 -3.48 -11.14 18.07
CA PRO A 81 -2.40 -11.00 19.06
C PRO A 81 -1.05 -11.44 18.48
N GLY A 82 -0.02 -10.61 18.68
CA GLY A 82 1.32 -10.89 18.17
C GLY A 82 1.56 -10.50 16.73
N ALA A 83 0.57 -9.99 16.02
CA ALA A 83 0.78 -9.47 14.68
C ALA A 83 1.73 -8.26 14.69
N MET A 84 2.46 -8.07 13.59
CA MET A 84 3.39 -6.95 13.46
C MET A 84 2.65 -5.62 13.63
N PRO A 85 3.12 -4.73 14.54
CA PRO A 85 2.45 -3.44 14.76
C PRO A 85 2.84 -2.39 13.73
N ARG A 86 2.09 -1.31 13.68
CA ARG A 86 2.37 -0.10 12.91
C ARG A 86 2.56 -0.39 11.42
N VAL A 87 1.64 -1.18 10.85
CA VAL A 87 1.72 -1.55 9.44
C VAL A 87 0.58 -0.91 8.66
N VAL A 88 0.94 -0.29 7.54
CA VAL A 88 -0.01 0.11 6.49
C VAL A 88 0.17 -0.86 5.34
N ARG A 89 -0.94 -1.43 4.86
CA ARG A 89 -0.96 -2.28 3.67
C ARG A 89 -1.82 -1.67 2.59
N LEU A 90 -1.58 -2.09 1.37
CA LEU A 90 -2.48 -1.77 0.27
C LEU A 90 -2.66 -2.98 -0.64
N MET A 91 -3.82 -2.99 -1.30
CA MET A 91 -4.07 -3.81 -2.47
C MET A 91 -4.54 -2.88 -3.56
N ALA A 92 -3.77 -2.76 -4.63
CA ALA A 92 -4.13 -1.95 -5.79
C ALA A 92 -4.58 -2.87 -6.92
N HIS A 93 -5.71 -2.53 -7.55
CA HIS A 93 -6.16 -3.17 -8.78
C HIS A 93 -5.77 -2.27 -9.93
N ILE A 94 -5.08 -2.84 -10.90
CA ILE A 94 -4.49 -2.07 -12.02
C ILE A 94 -4.82 -2.74 -13.35
N GLU A 95 -4.75 -1.94 -14.41
CA GLU A 95 -4.76 -2.45 -15.78
C GLU A 95 -3.35 -2.41 -16.33
N THR A 96 -2.88 -3.54 -16.86
CA THR A 96 -1.51 -3.65 -17.36
C THR A 96 -1.41 -4.76 -18.39
N ASP A 97 -0.42 -4.68 -19.27
CA ASP A 97 -0.09 -5.75 -20.21
C ASP A 97 0.88 -6.77 -19.60
N ARG A 98 1.39 -6.51 -18.40
CA ARG A 98 2.34 -7.41 -17.75
C ARG A 98 1.67 -8.70 -17.33
N PRO A 99 2.35 -9.85 -17.47
CA PRO A 99 1.86 -11.10 -16.89
C PRO A 99 1.91 -11.04 -15.37
N ARG A 100 1.14 -11.89 -14.71
CA ARG A 100 1.10 -11.94 -13.25
C ARG A 100 2.50 -12.07 -12.63
N SER A 101 3.36 -12.84 -13.25
CA SER A 101 4.73 -13.07 -12.73
C SER A 101 5.62 -11.84 -12.79
N ALA A 102 5.27 -10.83 -13.58
CA ALA A 102 6.04 -9.60 -13.69
C ALA A 102 5.56 -8.49 -12.76
N ILE A 103 4.46 -8.71 -12.03
CA ILE A 103 3.97 -7.76 -11.04
C ILE A 103 4.90 -7.74 -9.83
N GLN A 104 5.33 -6.55 -9.45
CA GLN A 104 6.23 -6.33 -8.31
C GLN A 104 5.42 -5.94 -7.09
N HIS A 105 5.28 -6.88 -6.14
CA HIS A 105 4.71 -6.56 -4.83
C HIS A 105 5.78 -5.85 -4.00
N VAL A 106 5.39 -4.90 -3.15
CA VAL A 106 6.33 -4.01 -2.48
C VAL A 106 6.19 -4.11 -0.97
N TYR A 107 7.26 -4.52 -0.30
CA TYR A 107 7.31 -4.60 1.15
C TYR A 107 8.49 -3.78 1.63
N LEU A 108 8.21 -2.70 2.39
CA LEU A 108 9.21 -1.72 2.80
C LEU A 108 9.49 -1.81 4.30
N ARG A 109 10.71 -1.48 4.68
CA ARG A 109 11.17 -1.44 6.06
C ARG A 109 10.93 -2.80 6.74
N GLY A 110 10.46 -2.82 7.98
CA GLY A 110 10.20 -4.06 8.71
C GLY A 110 9.14 -4.96 8.10
N ALA A 111 8.29 -4.43 7.22
CA ALA A 111 7.25 -5.21 6.56
C ALA A 111 7.80 -6.30 5.62
N ILE A 112 9.07 -6.26 5.24
CA ILE A 112 9.72 -7.33 4.48
C ILE A 112 9.54 -8.68 5.18
N ALA A 113 9.52 -8.70 6.50
CA ALA A 113 9.37 -9.93 7.27
C ALA A 113 8.00 -10.59 7.14
N LEU A 114 6.98 -9.87 6.65
CA LEU A 114 5.61 -10.40 6.53
C LEU A 114 5.47 -11.41 5.41
N ARG A 115 6.11 -11.16 4.29
CA ARG A 115 5.95 -11.97 3.08
C ARG A 115 7.29 -12.09 2.34
N LEU A 116 8.23 -12.81 2.95
CA LEU A 116 9.57 -12.97 2.37
C LEU A 116 9.54 -13.66 1.01
N ASP A 117 8.54 -14.50 0.76
CA ASP A 117 8.39 -15.22 -0.49
C ASP A 117 8.01 -14.31 -1.68
N ILE A 118 7.46 -13.13 -1.40
CA ILE A 118 7.02 -12.18 -2.44
C ILE A 118 7.57 -10.77 -2.23
N ALA A 119 8.44 -10.56 -1.26
CA ALA A 119 9.09 -9.27 -1.02
C ALA A 119 10.03 -8.90 -2.16
N GLN A 120 10.05 -7.63 -2.50
CA GLN A 120 10.82 -7.11 -3.62
C GLN A 120 11.99 -6.26 -3.14
#